data_501df57dfee6f397b16ca38f17ffff7e
#
_entry.id   501df57dfee6f397b16ca38f17ffff7e
#
_cell.length_a   1.000
_cell.length_b   1.000
_cell.length_c   1.000
_cell.angle_alpha   90.00
_cell.angle_beta   90.00
_cell.angle_gamma   90.00
#
_symmetry.space_group_name_H-M   'P 1'
#
loop_
_entity.id
_entity.type
_entity.pdbx_description
1 polymer ?
#
loop_
_entity_poly.entity_id
_entity_poly.type
_entity_poly.pdbx_seq_one_letter_code
_entity_poly.pdbx_strand_id
1 'polypeptide(L)'
;MTEKERILKLLRDGVITIEESIDMLDRLNSQNIVEEKPVEQKVPEKTFDERISEIAKEAFNDFANHSENMGSVLKIMKEKDWVYFDEPVNYNSVKNTIIRNTKDALTYMIEQAIKGEGYCGTVSCGGFEVTAMGSDDPNDDNIEIEIKFIPYSGFGDCSLSELKKLHHKKYPVVL
;
A
#
# COMPACT_ATOMS: atom_id res chain seq x y z
N MET A 1 39.67 -36.00 -14.37
CA MET A 1 40.56 -34.87 -14.74
C MET A 1 39.74 -33.91 -15.58
N THR A 2 39.54 -32.70 -15.09
CA THR A 2 38.77 -31.65 -15.80
C THR A 2 39.56 -31.09 -16.98
N GLU A 3 38.86 -30.44 -17.94
CA GLU A 3 39.50 -29.80 -19.08
C GLU A 3 40.50 -28.70 -18.66
N LYS A 4 40.18 -27.96 -17.61
CA LYS A 4 41.10 -27.00 -16.98
C LYS A 4 42.38 -27.66 -16.46
N GLU A 5 42.26 -28.77 -15.79
CA GLU A 5 43.43 -29.54 -15.27
C GLU A 5 44.29 -30.06 -16.42
N ARG A 6 43.67 -30.42 -17.55
CA ARG A 6 44.34 -30.87 -18.75
C ARG A 6 45.18 -29.77 -19.39
N ILE A 7 44.63 -28.57 -19.52
CA ILE A 7 45.32 -27.39 -20.06
C ILE A 7 46.50 -27.02 -19.16
N LEU A 8 46.30 -26.96 -17.83
CA LEU A 8 47.36 -26.67 -16.89
C LEU A 8 48.49 -27.71 -16.91
N LYS A 9 48.15 -28.98 -17.16
CA LYS A 9 49.14 -30.04 -17.32
C LYS A 9 49.97 -29.87 -18.58
N LEU A 10 49.32 -29.53 -19.70
CA LEU A 10 50.02 -29.28 -20.98
C LEU A 10 50.95 -28.07 -20.89
N LEU A 11 50.57 -27.01 -20.15
CA LEU A 11 51.41 -25.88 -19.90
C LEU A 11 52.61 -26.26 -19.03
N ARG A 12 52.41 -27.03 -17.95
CA ARG A 12 53.49 -27.49 -17.06
C ARG A 12 54.48 -28.40 -17.77
N ASP A 13 53.98 -29.24 -18.66
CA ASP A 13 54.78 -30.20 -19.42
C ASP A 13 55.47 -29.53 -20.63
N GLY A 14 55.33 -28.21 -20.82
CA GLY A 14 55.97 -27.41 -21.85
C GLY A 14 55.43 -27.68 -23.26
N VAL A 15 54.26 -28.30 -23.38
CA VAL A 15 53.61 -28.65 -24.66
C VAL A 15 52.90 -27.46 -25.28
N ILE A 16 52.42 -26.52 -24.46
CA ILE A 16 51.79 -25.27 -24.90
C ILE A 16 52.41 -24.10 -24.15
N THR A 17 52.35 -22.92 -24.77
CA THR A 17 52.82 -21.65 -24.19
C THR A 17 51.82 -21.08 -23.20
N ILE A 18 52.24 -20.08 -22.43
CA ILE A 18 51.36 -19.34 -21.50
C ILE A 18 50.22 -18.69 -22.26
N GLU A 19 50.51 -18.08 -23.41
CA GLU A 19 49.53 -17.37 -24.27
C GLU A 19 48.46 -18.35 -24.82
N GLU A 20 48.91 -19.53 -25.30
CA GLU A 20 48.00 -20.58 -25.76
C GLU A 20 47.12 -21.14 -24.62
N SER A 21 47.69 -21.25 -23.43
CA SER A 21 46.93 -21.75 -22.24
C SER A 21 45.84 -20.74 -21.84
N ILE A 22 46.10 -19.44 -21.89
CA ILE A 22 45.13 -18.40 -21.61
C ILE A 22 43.99 -18.43 -22.66
N ASP A 23 44.34 -18.51 -23.97
CA ASP A 23 43.35 -18.57 -25.04
C ASP A 23 42.44 -19.82 -24.89
N MET A 24 43.01 -20.95 -24.55
CA MET A 24 42.25 -22.19 -24.29
C MET A 24 41.33 -22.07 -23.05
N LEU A 25 41.78 -21.45 -21.98
CA LEU A 25 40.98 -21.23 -20.78
C LEU A 25 39.86 -20.24 -21.01
N ASP A 26 40.10 -19.19 -21.79
CA ASP A 26 39.08 -18.20 -22.16
C ASP A 26 37.99 -18.78 -23.06
N ARG A 27 38.39 -19.64 -24.02
CA ARG A 27 37.43 -20.42 -24.83
C ARG A 27 36.60 -21.39 -23.96
N LEU A 28 37.20 -22.03 -23.01
CA LEU A 28 36.53 -22.93 -22.07
C LEU A 28 35.54 -22.19 -21.16
N ASN A 29 35.91 -20.98 -20.71
CA ASN A 29 35.04 -20.12 -19.97
C ASN A 29 33.89 -19.55 -20.84
N SER A 30 34.16 -19.22 -22.09
CA SER A 30 33.16 -18.77 -23.08
C SER A 30 32.19 -19.87 -23.49
N GLN A 31 32.62 -21.14 -23.51
CA GLN A 31 31.75 -22.30 -23.78
C GLN A 31 30.93 -22.74 -22.57
N ASN A 32 31.39 -22.44 -21.34
CA ASN A 32 30.64 -22.65 -20.10
C ASN A 32 29.72 -21.45 -19.72
N ILE A 33 29.73 -20.40 -20.50
CA ILE A 33 28.61 -19.48 -20.57
C ILE A 33 27.55 -20.15 -21.47
N VAL A 34 27.03 -21.29 -21.04
CA VAL A 34 25.62 -21.56 -21.25
C VAL A 34 24.95 -20.32 -20.67
N GLU A 35 24.29 -19.56 -21.55
CA GLU A 35 23.34 -18.54 -21.12
C GLU A 35 22.51 -19.15 -19.99
N GLU A 36 22.95 -18.98 -18.75
CA GLU A 36 22.02 -18.84 -17.67
C GLU A 36 21.24 -17.57 -18.08
N LYS A 37 20.15 -17.79 -18.84
CA LYS A 37 19.05 -16.83 -18.85
C LYS A 37 18.96 -16.37 -17.42
N PRO A 38 19.05 -15.03 -17.13
CA PRO A 38 18.86 -14.55 -15.78
C PRO A 38 17.65 -15.31 -15.30
N VAL A 39 17.80 -16.12 -14.27
CA VAL A 39 16.66 -16.65 -13.56
C VAL A 39 16.02 -15.38 -13.10
N GLU A 40 14.97 -14.95 -13.82
CA GLU A 40 14.04 -13.97 -13.32
C GLU A 40 13.68 -14.53 -11.96
N GLN A 41 14.33 -14.02 -10.93
CA GLN A 41 13.84 -14.17 -9.58
C GLN A 41 12.45 -13.57 -9.69
N LYS A 42 11.44 -14.43 -9.89
CA LYS A 42 10.05 -14.04 -9.77
C LYS A 42 9.97 -13.44 -8.39
N VAL A 43 10.05 -12.11 -8.34
CA VAL A 43 9.69 -11.34 -7.14
C VAL A 43 8.33 -11.92 -6.77
N PRO A 44 8.17 -12.47 -5.56
CA PRO A 44 6.90 -13.09 -5.19
C PRO A 44 5.80 -12.08 -5.48
N GLU A 45 4.84 -12.50 -6.27
CA GLU A 45 3.72 -11.64 -6.69
C GLU A 45 2.97 -11.25 -5.42
N LYS A 46 2.90 -9.94 -5.15
CA LYS A 46 2.27 -9.42 -3.95
C LYS A 46 0.79 -9.79 -3.96
N THR A 47 0.28 -10.17 -2.81
CA THR A 47 -1.14 -10.44 -2.63
C THR A 47 -1.96 -9.14 -2.77
N PHE A 48 -3.26 -9.27 -3.04
CA PHE A 48 -4.18 -8.15 -3.08
C PHE A 48 -4.10 -7.29 -1.81
N ASP A 49 -4.16 -7.90 -0.63
CA ASP A 49 -4.11 -7.20 0.65
C ASP A 49 -2.79 -6.44 0.88
N GLU A 50 -1.66 -7.01 0.43
CA GLU A 50 -0.36 -6.34 0.50
C GLU A 50 -0.34 -5.10 -0.39
N ARG A 51 -0.84 -5.19 -1.63
CA ARG A 51 -0.90 -4.04 -2.56
C ARG A 51 -1.82 -2.95 -2.05
N ILE A 52 -3.04 -3.28 -1.61
CA ILE A 52 -3.98 -2.31 -1.02
C ILE A 52 -3.36 -1.64 0.21
N SER A 53 -2.62 -2.41 1.03
CA SER A 53 -1.95 -1.87 2.22
C SER A 53 -0.82 -0.90 1.88
N GLU A 54 -0.08 -1.14 0.80
CA GLU A 54 0.97 -0.23 0.31
C GLU A 54 0.36 1.06 -0.20
N ILE A 55 -0.62 0.97 -1.10
CA ILE A 55 -1.32 2.14 -1.66
C ILE A 55 -1.92 3.01 -0.53
N ALA A 56 -2.55 2.38 0.45
CA ALA A 56 -3.14 3.11 1.57
C ALA A 56 -2.09 3.83 2.44
N LYS A 57 -0.90 3.26 2.60
CA LYS A 57 0.21 3.91 3.30
C LYS A 57 0.81 5.06 2.50
N GLU A 58 0.93 4.91 1.19
CA GLU A 58 1.39 5.96 0.29
C GLU A 58 0.42 7.15 0.30
N ALA A 59 -0.88 6.89 0.13
CA ALA A 59 -1.91 7.92 0.20
C ALA A 59 -1.92 8.66 1.55
N PHE A 60 -1.72 7.95 2.66
CA PHE A 60 -1.56 8.60 3.96
C PHE A 60 -0.31 9.48 4.01
N ASN A 61 0.82 9.02 3.49
CA ASN A 61 2.06 9.80 3.50
C ASN A 61 1.91 11.08 2.66
N ASP A 62 1.26 10.98 1.51
CA ASP A 62 0.97 12.14 0.66
C ASP A 62 0.04 13.11 1.37
N PHE A 63 -1.03 12.64 1.96
CA PHE A 63 -1.92 13.47 2.79
C PHE A 63 -1.15 14.15 3.93
N ALA A 64 -0.34 13.41 4.68
CA ALA A 64 0.41 13.93 5.82
C ALA A 64 1.48 14.96 5.41
N ASN A 65 2.06 14.82 4.21
CA ASN A 65 3.08 15.73 3.70
C ASN A 65 2.50 17.01 3.09
N HIS A 66 1.31 16.93 2.46
CA HIS A 66 0.69 18.07 1.78
C HIS A 66 -0.34 18.79 2.64
N SER A 67 -1.01 18.09 3.54
CA SER A 67 -1.86 18.78 4.50
C SER A 67 -0.96 19.51 5.49
N GLU A 68 -0.85 20.79 5.37
CA GLU A 68 -0.06 21.66 6.27
C GLU A 68 -0.38 21.44 7.75
N ASN A 69 -1.18 20.39 8.10
CA ASN A 69 -1.65 20.38 9.44
C ASN A 69 -2.22 19.09 10.01
N MET A 70 -1.43 18.01 9.99
CA MET A 70 -1.71 16.95 10.98
C MET A 70 -1.77 17.53 12.41
N GLY A 71 -0.98 18.56 12.71
CA GLY A 71 -1.04 19.29 13.97
C GLY A 71 -2.39 20.02 14.17
N SER A 72 -2.91 20.69 13.17
CA SER A 72 -4.23 21.36 13.23
C SER A 72 -5.36 20.35 13.30
N VAL A 73 -5.29 19.26 12.52
CA VAL A 73 -6.27 18.17 12.59
C VAL A 73 -6.33 17.61 14.00
N LEU A 74 -5.19 17.25 14.59
CA LEU A 74 -5.11 16.72 15.94
C LEU A 74 -5.60 17.72 16.98
N LYS A 75 -5.31 19.00 16.81
CA LYS A 75 -5.79 20.08 17.69
C LYS A 75 -7.32 20.17 17.64
N ILE A 76 -7.91 20.26 16.44
CA ILE A 76 -9.36 20.32 16.26
C ILE A 76 -10.05 19.10 16.86
N MET A 77 -9.50 17.90 16.65
CA MET A 77 -10.05 16.66 17.17
C MET A 77 -10.04 16.62 18.71
N LYS A 78 -8.95 17.09 19.32
CA LYS A 78 -8.84 17.17 20.77
C LYS A 78 -9.77 18.23 21.36
N GLU A 79 -9.86 19.40 20.74
CA GLU A 79 -10.75 20.49 21.20
C GLU A 79 -12.24 20.11 21.12
N LYS A 80 -12.61 19.25 20.17
CA LYS A 80 -13.98 18.76 19.98
C LYS A 80 -14.30 17.46 20.70
N ASP A 81 -13.39 16.98 21.53
CA ASP A 81 -13.53 15.72 22.27
C ASP A 81 -13.96 14.54 21.36
N TRP A 82 -13.17 14.29 20.32
CA TRP A 82 -13.51 13.33 19.29
C TRP A 82 -13.46 11.88 19.82
N VAL A 83 -14.60 11.21 19.88
CA VAL A 83 -14.78 9.91 20.55
C VAL A 83 -14.82 8.69 19.62
N TYR A 84 -14.55 8.86 18.35
CA TYR A 84 -14.66 7.76 17.37
C TYR A 84 -13.37 6.94 17.19
N PHE A 85 -12.48 6.97 18.16
CA PHE A 85 -11.27 6.16 18.18
C PHE A 85 -11.30 5.24 19.39
N ASP A 86 -10.85 4.01 19.20
CA ASP A 86 -10.66 3.04 20.29
C ASP A 86 -9.54 3.48 21.26
N GLU A 87 -8.70 4.43 20.83
CA GLU A 87 -7.58 5.00 21.56
C GLU A 87 -7.70 6.52 21.65
N PRO A 88 -7.02 7.18 22.60
CA PRO A 88 -6.95 8.64 22.65
C PRO A 88 -6.45 9.22 21.32
N VAL A 89 -7.07 10.32 20.88
CA VAL A 89 -6.70 10.99 19.63
C VAL A 89 -5.23 11.39 19.64
N ASN A 90 -4.45 10.73 18.81
CA ASN A 90 -3.03 10.99 18.57
C ASN A 90 -2.67 10.73 17.11
N TYR A 91 -1.42 10.99 16.73
CA TYR A 91 -0.95 10.79 15.36
C TYR A 91 -1.19 9.36 14.84
N ASN A 92 -0.92 8.36 15.67
CA ASN A 92 -1.06 6.95 15.24
C ASN A 92 -2.54 6.54 15.09
N SER A 93 -3.42 6.99 15.98
CA SER A 93 -4.86 6.72 15.86
C SER A 93 -5.44 7.34 14.58
N VAL A 94 -5.05 8.57 14.25
CA VAL A 94 -5.43 9.24 13.00
C VAL A 94 -4.87 8.51 11.78
N LYS A 95 -3.57 8.20 11.78
CA LYS A 95 -2.91 7.43 10.73
C LYS A 95 -3.61 6.11 10.45
N ASN A 96 -3.86 5.32 11.51
CA ASN A 96 -4.51 4.02 11.38
C ASN A 96 -5.93 4.14 10.83
N THR A 97 -6.66 5.17 11.24
CA THR A 97 -8.01 5.44 10.73
C THR A 97 -7.99 5.79 9.24
N ILE A 98 -7.11 6.68 8.81
CA ILE A 98 -7.00 7.06 7.40
C ILE A 98 -6.59 5.84 6.56
N ILE A 99 -5.57 5.07 7.00
CA ILE A 99 -5.13 3.87 6.27
C ILE A 99 -6.28 2.85 6.17
N ARG A 100 -7.04 2.63 7.24
CA ARG A 100 -8.20 1.73 7.20
C ARG A 100 -9.25 2.23 6.23
N ASN A 101 -9.67 3.49 6.34
CA ASN A 101 -10.66 4.08 5.44
C ASN A 101 -10.23 3.97 3.97
N THR A 102 -8.93 4.19 3.70
CA THR A 102 -8.38 4.07 2.35
C THR A 102 -8.46 2.64 1.81
N LYS A 103 -8.11 1.65 2.65
CA LYS A 103 -8.26 0.24 2.27
C LYS A 103 -9.70 -0.12 1.96
N ASP A 104 -10.62 0.30 2.81
CA ASP A 104 -12.03 0.02 2.67
C ASP A 104 -12.60 0.71 1.41
N ALA A 105 -12.22 1.97 1.13
CA ALA A 105 -12.62 2.70 -0.07
C ALA A 105 -12.10 2.04 -1.35
N LEU A 106 -10.82 1.62 -1.37
CA LEU A 106 -10.21 0.91 -2.48
C LEU A 106 -10.89 -0.44 -2.72
N THR A 107 -11.10 -1.23 -1.67
CA THR A 107 -11.77 -2.53 -1.77
C THR A 107 -13.17 -2.38 -2.33
N TYR A 108 -13.93 -1.40 -1.81
CA TYR A 108 -15.28 -1.12 -2.30
C TYR A 108 -15.30 -0.68 -3.77
N MET A 109 -14.39 0.23 -4.16
CA MET A 109 -14.25 0.65 -5.56
C MET A 109 -13.99 -0.55 -6.50
N ILE A 110 -13.07 -1.44 -6.11
CA ILE A 110 -12.73 -2.62 -6.93
C ILE A 110 -13.91 -3.58 -7.02
N GLU A 111 -14.64 -3.79 -5.93
CA GLU A 111 -15.86 -4.63 -5.94
C GLU A 111 -16.94 -4.05 -6.85
N GLN A 112 -17.12 -2.71 -6.86
CA GLN A 112 -18.05 -2.05 -7.77
C GLN A 112 -17.60 -2.19 -9.22
N ALA A 113 -16.31 -2.00 -9.50
CA ALA A 113 -15.73 -2.16 -10.83
C ALA A 113 -15.92 -3.59 -11.37
N ILE A 114 -15.68 -4.62 -10.54
CA ILE A 114 -15.88 -6.03 -10.91
C ILE A 114 -17.35 -6.32 -11.25
N LYS A 115 -18.28 -5.70 -10.55
CA LYS A 115 -19.71 -5.83 -10.80
C LYS A 115 -20.20 -5.01 -12.00
N GLY A 116 -19.38 -4.11 -12.52
CA GLY A 116 -19.78 -3.15 -13.56
C GLY A 116 -20.71 -2.05 -13.05
N GLU A 117 -20.68 -1.77 -11.73
CA GLU A 117 -21.54 -0.78 -11.06
C GLU A 117 -20.88 0.59 -10.92
N GLY A 118 -19.60 0.71 -11.29
CA GLY A 118 -18.84 1.96 -11.26
C GLY A 118 -17.41 1.78 -10.78
N TYR A 119 -16.66 2.87 -10.74
CA TYR A 119 -15.24 2.92 -10.41
C TYR A 119 -14.98 3.90 -9.24
N CYS A 120 -15.88 3.95 -8.28
CA CYS A 120 -15.76 4.87 -7.14
C CYS A 120 -16.12 4.14 -5.84
N GLY A 121 -15.30 4.37 -4.81
CA GLY A 121 -15.55 3.91 -3.46
C GLY A 121 -15.29 5.02 -2.46
N THR A 122 -16.26 5.32 -1.59
CA THR A 122 -16.14 6.36 -0.57
C THR A 122 -16.41 5.77 0.81
N VAL A 123 -15.55 6.10 1.75
CA VAL A 123 -15.68 5.72 3.17
C VAL A 123 -15.49 6.94 4.05
N SER A 124 -16.44 7.19 4.94
CA SER A 124 -16.38 8.29 5.92
C SER A 124 -16.39 7.72 7.33
N CYS A 125 -15.27 7.81 8.04
CA CYS A 125 -15.15 7.37 9.42
C CYS A 125 -14.09 8.18 10.17
N GLY A 126 -14.31 8.41 11.45
CA GLY A 126 -13.35 9.09 12.34
C GLY A 126 -13.00 10.52 11.93
N GLY A 127 -13.90 11.22 11.24
CA GLY A 127 -13.67 12.60 10.76
C GLY A 127 -12.90 12.70 9.45
N PHE A 128 -12.66 11.57 8.78
CA PHE A 128 -12.04 11.52 7.47
C PHE A 128 -12.97 10.88 6.45
N GLU A 129 -13.15 11.56 5.34
CA GLU A 129 -13.72 10.98 4.13
C GLU A 129 -12.58 10.62 3.20
N VAL A 130 -12.59 9.39 2.74
CA VAL A 130 -11.66 8.88 1.73
C VAL A 130 -12.45 8.42 0.53
N THR A 131 -12.11 8.94 -0.63
CA THR A 131 -12.68 8.53 -1.90
C THR A 131 -11.58 7.94 -2.77
N ALA A 132 -11.77 6.71 -3.22
CA ALA A 132 -10.95 6.06 -4.23
C ALA A 132 -11.72 6.07 -5.55
N MET A 133 -11.07 6.52 -6.62
CA MET A 133 -11.65 6.62 -7.96
C MET A 133 -10.72 5.94 -8.95
N GLY A 134 -11.28 5.08 -9.82
CA GLY A 134 -10.62 4.54 -10.99
C GLY A 134 -11.19 5.13 -12.27
N SER A 135 -10.59 4.78 -13.39
CA SER A 135 -11.08 5.17 -14.71
C SER A 135 -11.93 4.05 -15.33
N ASP A 136 -12.92 4.41 -16.12
CA ASP A 136 -13.67 3.49 -16.99
C ASP A 136 -13.01 3.32 -18.36
N ASP A 137 -11.97 4.10 -18.65
CA ASP A 137 -11.14 3.93 -19.85
C ASP A 137 -10.20 2.72 -19.67
N PRO A 138 -10.31 1.67 -20.50
CA PRO A 138 -9.46 0.49 -20.39
C PRO A 138 -7.97 0.77 -20.68
N ASN A 139 -7.63 1.97 -21.13
CA ASN A 139 -6.24 2.40 -21.33
C ASN A 139 -5.70 3.26 -20.19
N ASP A 140 -6.53 3.56 -19.19
CA ASP A 140 -6.17 4.36 -18.02
C ASP A 140 -6.32 3.51 -16.75
N ASP A 141 -5.20 2.96 -16.28
CA ASP A 141 -5.12 2.14 -15.07
C ASP A 141 -4.86 2.98 -13.80
N ASN A 142 -5.03 4.31 -13.87
CA ASN A 142 -4.76 5.18 -12.75
C ASN A 142 -5.85 5.06 -11.67
N ILE A 143 -5.42 5.11 -10.43
CA ILE A 143 -6.29 5.19 -9.26
C ILE A 143 -5.99 6.52 -8.57
N GLU A 144 -7.02 7.33 -8.39
CA GLU A 144 -6.96 8.55 -7.60
C GLU A 144 -7.51 8.32 -6.20
N ILE A 145 -6.83 8.84 -5.19
CA ILE A 145 -7.27 8.75 -3.79
C ILE A 145 -7.34 10.17 -3.22
N GLU A 146 -8.53 10.57 -2.84
CA GLU A 146 -8.77 11.84 -2.17
C GLU A 146 -9.05 11.59 -0.68
N ILE A 147 -8.33 12.30 0.20
CA ILE A 147 -8.51 12.24 1.64
C ILE A 147 -8.91 13.64 2.13
N LYS A 148 -10.10 13.75 2.72
CA LYS A 148 -10.62 14.99 3.30
C LYS A 148 -10.77 14.84 4.80
N PHE A 149 -10.26 15.80 5.55
CA PHE A 149 -10.65 15.97 6.94
C PHE A 149 -11.96 16.76 6.98
N ILE A 150 -13.01 16.12 7.50
CA ILE A 150 -14.32 16.74 7.70
C ILE A 150 -14.46 17.02 9.20
N PRO A 151 -14.14 18.24 9.65
CA PRO A 151 -14.35 18.59 11.04
C PRO A 151 -15.84 18.46 11.33
N TYR A 152 -16.19 17.60 12.26
CA TYR A 152 -17.58 17.35 12.64
C TYR A 152 -18.23 18.67 13.09
N SER A 153 -19.02 19.23 12.23
CA SER A 153 -20.02 20.22 12.60
C SER A 153 -21.20 19.39 13.07
N GLY A 154 -21.41 19.33 14.38
CA GLY A 154 -22.50 18.53 14.95
C GLY A 154 -23.79 18.72 14.14
N PHE A 155 -24.59 17.66 14.01
CA PHE A 155 -25.91 17.76 13.40
C PHE A 155 -26.80 18.63 14.27
N GLY A 156 -26.72 19.95 14.07
CA GLY A 156 -27.43 20.93 14.88
C GLY A 156 -26.97 20.97 16.35
N ASP A 157 -27.76 21.63 17.19
CA ASP A 157 -27.47 21.80 18.61
C ASP A 157 -27.83 20.58 19.48
N CYS A 158 -28.06 19.39 18.88
CA CYS A 158 -28.50 18.20 19.58
C CYS A 158 -27.34 17.25 19.84
N SER A 159 -27.02 17.04 21.11
CA SER A 159 -25.98 16.08 21.53
C SER A 159 -26.48 14.63 21.48
N LEU A 160 -25.54 13.66 21.35
CA LEU A 160 -25.88 12.23 21.42
C LEU A 160 -26.62 11.89 22.71
N SER A 161 -26.28 12.53 23.84
CA SER A 161 -26.96 12.35 25.13
C SER A 161 -28.42 12.79 25.10
N GLU A 162 -28.73 13.86 24.38
CA GLU A 162 -30.11 14.32 24.14
C GLU A 162 -30.88 13.36 23.24
N LEU A 163 -30.25 12.91 22.14
CA LEU A 163 -30.87 11.91 21.27
C LEU A 163 -31.17 10.62 22.03
N LYS A 164 -30.25 10.16 22.86
CA LYS A 164 -30.50 8.99 23.75
C LYS A 164 -31.67 9.23 24.68
N LYS A 165 -31.75 10.40 25.34
CA LYS A 165 -32.89 10.75 26.20
C LYS A 165 -34.21 10.80 25.41
N LEU A 166 -34.22 11.40 24.24
CA LEU A 166 -35.39 11.47 23.37
C LEU A 166 -35.82 10.06 22.91
N HIS A 167 -34.87 9.22 22.58
CA HIS A 167 -35.14 7.83 22.21
C HIS A 167 -35.77 7.05 23.37
N HIS A 168 -35.20 7.12 24.58
CA HIS A 168 -35.78 6.48 25.78
C HIS A 168 -37.20 7.00 26.13
N LYS A 169 -37.41 8.29 25.89
CA LYS A 169 -38.75 8.87 26.10
C LYS A 169 -39.77 8.35 25.09
N LYS A 170 -39.36 8.10 23.85
CA LYS A 170 -40.21 7.57 22.77
C LYS A 170 -40.41 6.05 22.88
N TYR A 171 -39.39 5.35 23.34
CA TYR A 171 -39.37 3.90 23.45
C TYR A 171 -38.93 3.51 24.88
N PRO A 172 -39.81 3.63 25.87
CA PRO A 172 -39.49 3.25 27.23
C PRO A 172 -39.20 1.75 27.25
N VAL A 173 -38.07 1.37 27.85
CA VAL A 173 -37.77 -0.04 28.13
C VAL A 173 -38.77 -0.48 29.22
N VAL A 174 -39.71 -1.33 28.83
CA VAL A 174 -40.60 -2.01 29.77
C VAL A 174 -39.75 -3.09 30.42
N LEU A 175 -39.39 -2.89 31.68
CA LEU A 175 -38.75 -3.89 32.55
C LEU A 175 -39.77 -4.88 33.03
#